data_eaf4bf79393bb681f20e1585a62d6817
#
_entry.id   eaf4bf79393bb681f20e1585a62d6817
#
_cell.length_a   1.000
_cell.length_b   1.000
_cell.length_c   1.000
_cell.angle_alpha   90.00
_cell.angle_beta   90.00
_cell.angle_gamma   90.00
#
_symmetry.space_group_name_H-M   'P 1'
#
loop_
_entity.id
_entity.type
_entity.pdbx_description
1 polymer ?
#
loop_
_entity_poly.entity_id
_entity_poly.type
_entity_poly.pdbx_seq_one_letter_code
_entity_poly.pdbx_strand_id
1 'polypeptide(L)'
;TDMPVSEEGFDELSRLRDTYEYPRVGAVYTSPLRRCIQTAEFLYPNNMLTVVDDLQEMDFGEFEGKSVAELEDNEDFGRWLADSAHNAPPGGETGLQMAERLMKALSEIFAHMMQNRITSAAVVTHGGVIMTLLTAFGYPKRELGSWSVENGKGYTILMSPQMWMRDNSFEIYDTVPSMLEEGDNRWDTRSWAMDLEDLEYVQSTLKLLGSKGTTGT
;
A
#
# COMPACT_ATOMS: atom_id res chain seq x y z
N THR A 1 14.96 6.64 -5.01
CA THR A 1 15.83 5.80 -5.87
C THR A 1 15.03 4.67 -6.50
N ASP A 2 15.09 4.51 -7.85
CA ASP A 2 14.35 3.48 -8.58
C ASP A 2 15.19 2.20 -8.75
N MET A 3 15.25 1.39 -7.69
CA MET A 3 15.97 0.12 -7.70
C MET A 3 15.03 -1.06 -7.97
N PRO A 4 15.49 -2.11 -8.70
CA PRO A 4 14.72 -3.33 -8.91
C PRO A 4 14.64 -4.16 -7.63
N VAL A 5 13.77 -5.18 -7.63
CA VAL A 5 13.75 -6.22 -6.60
C VAL A 5 15.05 -7.02 -6.68
N SER A 6 15.68 -7.30 -5.53
CA SER A 6 16.88 -8.15 -5.46
C SER A 6 16.55 -9.64 -5.67
N GLU A 7 17.59 -10.45 -5.88
CA GLU A 7 17.44 -11.91 -5.93
C GLU A 7 16.85 -12.43 -4.61
N GLU A 8 17.36 -11.96 -3.47
CA GLU A 8 16.84 -12.31 -2.14
C GLU A 8 15.38 -11.85 -1.96
N GLY A 9 15.02 -10.70 -2.52
CA GLY A 9 13.64 -10.19 -2.52
C GLY A 9 12.69 -11.09 -3.30
N PHE A 10 13.11 -11.60 -4.47
CA PHE A 10 12.33 -12.57 -5.23
C PHE A 10 12.23 -13.92 -4.54
N ASP A 11 13.30 -14.39 -3.89
CA ASP A 11 13.29 -15.61 -3.09
C ASP A 11 12.31 -15.49 -1.91
N GLU A 12 12.25 -14.34 -1.27
CA GLU A 12 11.30 -14.07 -0.19
C GLU A 12 9.86 -14.04 -0.71
N LEU A 13 9.59 -13.35 -1.82
CA LEU A 13 8.28 -13.35 -2.47
C LEU A 13 7.83 -14.75 -2.88
N SER A 14 8.74 -15.58 -3.39
CA SER A 14 8.46 -16.98 -3.73
C SER A 14 8.08 -17.78 -2.49
N ARG A 15 8.83 -17.65 -1.39
CA ARG A 15 8.52 -18.32 -0.12
C ARG A 15 7.17 -17.88 0.45
N LEU A 16 6.87 -16.58 0.37
CA LEU A 16 5.56 -16.06 0.81
C LEU A 16 4.43 -16.64 -0.02
N ARG A 17 4.57 -16.68 -1.35
CA ARG A 17 3.55 -17.25 -2.25
C ARG A 17 3.35 -18.74 -2.06
N ASP A 18 4.41 -19.48 -1.68
CA ASP A 18 4.34 -20.92 -1.43
C ASP A 18 3.74 -21.26 -0.05
N THR A 19 3.82 -20.31 0.90
CA THR A 19 3.36 -20.48 2.29
C THR A 19 2.00 -19.86 2.56
N TYR A 20 1.67 -18.77 1.84
CA TYR A 20 0.49 -17.97 2.05
C TYR A 20 -0.31 -17.80 0.76
N GLU A 21 -1.57 -17.43 0.91
CA GLU A 21 -2.44 -17.11 -0.21
C GLU A 21 -2.56 -15.60 -0.39
N TYR A 22 -2.19 -15.12 -1.58
CA TYR A 22 -2.53 -13.77 -2.04
C TYR A 22 -3.92 -13.78 -2.67
N PRO A 23 -4.78 -12.86 -2.28
CA PRO A 23 -6.15 -12.85 -2.75
C PRO A 23 -6.24 -12.56 -4.24
N ARG A 24 -7.19 -13.21 -4.91
CA ARG A 24 -7.56 -12.88 -6.28
C ARG A 24 -8.25 -11.51 -6.31
N VAL A 25 -7.88 -10.69 -7.27
CA VAL A 25 -8.40 -9.32 -7.41
C VAL A 25 -8.81 -9.03 -8.84
N GLY A 26 -9.77 -8.10 -8.99
CA GLY A 26 -10.25 -7.66 -10.29
C GLY A 26 -9.36 -6.61 -10.96
N ALA A 27 -8.51 -5.92 -10.20
CA ALA A 27 -7.56 -4.93 -10.71
C ALA A 27 -6.28 -4.88 -9.86
N VAL A 28 -5.19 -4.45 -10.47
CA VAL A 28 -3.91 -4.23 -9.79
C VAL A 28 -3.39 -2.84 -10.12
N TYR A 29 -3.17 -2.04 -9.09
CA TYR A 29 -2.55 -0.72 -9.18
C TYR A 29 -1.14 -0.79 -8.59
N THR A 30 -0.21 -0.05 -9.14
CA THR A 30 1.18 -0.10 -8.67
C THR A 30 1.83 1.29 -8.70
N SER A 31 2.73 1.52 -7.75
CA SER A 31 3.70 2.60 -7.83
C SER A 31 4.52 2.48 -9.13
N PRO A 32 4.96 3.60 -9.73
CA PRO A 32 5.79 3.56 -10.93
C PRO A 32 7.20 3.00 -10.70
N LEU A 33 7.64 2.84 -9.44
CA LEU A 33 8.99 2.35 -9.16
C LEU A 33 9.13 0.87 -9.50
N ARG A 34 10.25 0.51 -10.14
CA ARG A 34 10.52 -0.82 -10.72
C ARG A 34 10.25 -1.96 -9.74
N ARG A 35 10.67 -1.82 -8.49
CA ARG A 35 10.45 -2.83 -7.45
C ARG A 35 8.97 -3.13 -7.20
N CYS A 36 8.10 -2.12 -7.28
CA CYS A 36 6.65 -2.32 -7.13
C CYS A 36 6.05 -2.97 -8.37
N ILE A 37 6.43 -2.54 -9.57
CA ILE A 37 5.99 -3.15 -10.83
C ILE A 37 6.38 -4.63 -10.86
N GLN A 38 7.65 -4.96 -10.57
CA GLN A 38 8.14 -6.33 -10.55
C GLN A 38 7.43 -7.21 -9.49
N THR A 39 7.18 -6.65 -8.30
CA THR A 39 6.40 -7.34 -7.26
C THR A 39 4.96 -7.59 -7.73
N ALA A 40 4.33 -6.60 -8.35
CA ALA A 40 2.97 -6.72 -8.88
C ALA A 40 2.87 -7.78 -9.99
N GLU A 41 3.81 -7.77 -10.94
CA GLU A 41 3.91 -8.78 -12.00
C GLU A 41 4.11 -10.19 -11.45
N PHE A 42 4.95 -10.32 -10.42
CA PHE A 42 5.23 -11.60 -9.79
C PHE A 42 4.02 -12.17 -9.03
N LEU A 43 3.31 -11.32 -8.28
CA LEU A 43 2.17 -11.76 -7.47
C LEU A 43 0.88 -11.90 -8.29
N TYR A 44 0.72 -11.10 -9.33
CA TYR A 44 -0.49 -11.02 -10.15
C TYR A 44 -0.20 -11.12 -11.65
N PRO A 45 0.43 -12.24 -12.10
CA PRO A 45 0.92 -12.35 -13.48
C PRO A 45 -0.17 -12.34 -14.56
N ASN A 46 -1.42 -12.57 -14.16
CA ASN A 46 -2.57 -12.60 -15.09
C ASN A 46 -3.38 -11.30 -15.10
N ASN A 47 -2.99 -10.29 -14.32
CA ASN A 47 -3.67 -9.00 -14.25
C ASN A 47 -2.92 -7.96 -15.06
N MET A 48 -3.65 -7.09 -15.75
CA MET A 48 -3.09 -5.86 -16.27
C MET A 48 -2.79 -4.91 -15.10
N LEU A 49 -1.60 -4.29 -15.13
CA LEU A 49 -1.19 -3.34 -14.13
C LEU A 49 -1.59 -1.92 -14.55
N THR A 50 -2.13 -1.16 -13.61
CA THR A 50 -2.35 0.27 -13.74
C THR A 50 -1.32 1.01 -12.89
N VAL A 51 -0.43 1.76 -13.52
CA VAL A 51 0.58 2.56 -12.83
C VAL A 51 -0.06 3.85 -12.34
N VAL A 52 0.16 4.17 -11.06
CA VAL A 52 -0.33 5.40 -10.41
C VAL A 52 0.86 6.14 -9.81
N ASP A 53 1.23 7.26 -10.41
CA ASP A 53 2.45 8.01 -10.06
C ASP A 53 2.45 8.50 -8.60
N ASP A 54 1.31 8.93 -8.10
CA ASP A 54 1.14 9.42 -6.73
C ASP A 54 1.30 8.32 -5.65
N LEU A 55 1.50 7.04 -6.04
CA LEU A 55 1.83 5.94 -5.11
C LEU A 55 3.34 5.77 -4.85
N GLN A 56 4.19 6.68 -5.31
CA GLN A 56 5.62 6.64 -5.03
C GLN A 56 5.92 6.72 -3.54
N GLU A 57 7.10 6.19 -3.14
CA GLU A 57 7.61 6.37 -1.78
C GLU A 57 7.85 7.86 -1.47
N MET A 58 7.94 8.20 -0.21
CA MET A 58 8.27 9.54 0.23
C MET A 58 9.52 10.06 -0.48
N ASP A 59 9.46 11.30 -0.95
CA ASP A 59 10.64 11.99 -1.46
C ASP A 59 11.49 12.48 -0.29
N PHE A 60 12.59 11.78 -0.06
CA PHE A 60 13.54 12.11 1.00
C PHE A 60 14.57 13.16 0.58
N GLY A 61 14.48 13.72 -0.63
CA GLY A 61 15.38 14.76 -1.10
C GLY A 61 16.85 14.43 -0.87
N GLU A 62 17.60 15.31 -0.18
CA GLU A 62 19.01 15.11 0.11
C GLU A 62 19.32 13.96 1.09
N PHE A 63 18.32 13.37 1.73
CA PHE A 63 18.50 12.19 2.60
C PHE A 63 18.45 10.87 1.83
N GLU A 64 18.08 10.90 0.54
CA GLU A 64 18.03 9.70 -0.29
C GLU A 64 19.36 8.93 -0.25
N GLY A 65 19.25 7.62 0.02
CA GLY A 65 20.39 6.71 0.03
C GLY A 65 21.36 6.86 1.19
N LYS A 66 21.09 7.76 2.14
CA LYS A 66 21.90 7.93 3.35
C LYS A 66 21.36 7.10 4.51
N SER A 67 22.24 6.54 5.30
CA SER A 67 21.88 5.83 6.53
C SER A 67 21.61 6.83 7.67
N VAL A 68 20.91 6.37 8.70
CA VAL A 68 20.67 7.15 9.92
C VAL A 68 21.99 7.59 10.56
N ALA A 69 23.03 6.73 10.55
CA ALA A 69 24.34 7.07 11.10
C ALA A 69 25.05 8.19 10.33
N GLU A 70 24.81 8.31 9.02
CA GLU A 70 25.36 9.43 8.22
C GLU A 70 24.61 10.74 8.42
N LEU A 71 23.40 10.68 8.96
CA LEU A 71 22.52 11.83 9.16
C LEU A 71 22.40 12.25 10.64
N GLU A 72 22.98 11.49 11.58
CA GLU A 72 22.75 11.69 13.03
C GLU A 72 23.16 13.10 13.52
N ASP A 73 24.22 13.67 12.93
CA ASP A 73 24.67 15.02 13.25
C ASP A 73 24.07 16.12 12.35
N ASN A 74 23.14 15.76 11.47
CA ASN A 74 22.52 16.71 10.54
C ASN A 74 21.33 17.41 11.21
N GLU A 75 21.39 18.75 11.30
CA GLU A 75 20.34 19.55 11.94
C GLU A 75 18.99 19.45 11.21
N ASP A 76 18.98 19.36 9.88
CA ASP A 76 17.76 19.20 9.09
C ASP A 76 17.13 17.83 9.33
N PHE A 77 17.95 16.79 9.48
CA PHE A 77 17.47 15.45 9.84
C PHE A 77 16.87 15.42 11.24
N GLY A 78 17.51 16.10 12.21
CA GLY A 78 16.97 16.25 13.57
C GLY A 78 15.59 16.95 13.57
N ARG A 79 15.43 18.02 12.78
CA ARG A 79 14.15 18.74 12.63
C ARG A 79 13.09 17.87 11.98
N TRP A 80 13.46 17.14 10.94
CA TRP A 80 12.56 16.20 10.26
C TRP A 80 12.10 15.07 11.20
N LEU A 81 13.00 14.48 11.97
CA LEU A 81 12.66 13.45 12.95
C LEU A 81 11.71 13.95 14.04
N ALA A 82 11.88 15.21 14.47
CA ALA A 82 11.04 15.81 15.50
C ALA A 82 9.57 16.02 15.04
N ASP A 83 9.38 16.39 13.78
CA ASP A 83 8.04 16.62 13.20
C ASP A 83 8.09 16.44 11.68
N SER A 84 8.09 15.21 11.23
CA SER A 84 8.11 14.87 9.80
C SER A 84 6.79 15.20 9.07
N ALA A 85 5.72 15.45 9.81
CA ALA A 85 4.46 15.87 9.21
C ALA A 85 4.59 17.29 8.59
N HIS A 86 5.30 18.18 9.24
CA HIS A 86 5.42 19.59 8.82
C HIS A 86 6.81 19.98 8.29
N ASN A 87 7.85 19.18 8.58
CA ASN A 87 9.19 19.41 8.06
C ASN A 87 9.51 18.45 6.93
N ALA A 88 10.03 18.97 5.83
CA ALA A 88 10.55 18.16 4.73
C ALA A 88 12.07 17.99 4.85
N PRO A 89 12.63 16.88 4.35
CA PRO A 89 14.04 16.84 4.00
C PRO A 89 14.36 17.94 2.97
N PRO A 90 15.58 18.51 2.95
CA PRO A 90 15.96 19.46 1.91
C PRO A 90 15.73 18.89 0.51
N GLY A 91 14.90 19.57 -0.30
CA GLY A 91 14.52 19.13 -1.64
C GLY A 91 13.50 17.97 -1.68
N GLY A 92 12.98 17.54 -0.54
CA GLY A 92 11.97 16.47 -0.43
C GLY A 92 10.58 16.98 -0.10
N GLU A 93 9.70 16.07 0.37
CA GLU A 93 8.31 16.38 0.73
C GLU A 93 8.04 16.21 2.23
N THR A 94 7.04 16.92 2.76
CA THR A 94 6.52 16.70 4.12
C THR A 94 5.58 15.49 4.17
N GLY A 95 5.36 14.94 5.38
CA GLY A 95 4.36 13.90 5.57
C GLY A 95 2.94 14.34 5.20
N LEU A 96 2.59 15.62 5.40
CA LEU A 96 1.29 16.17 4.96
C LEU A 96 1.17 16.25 3.45
N GLN A 97 2.22 16.67 2.73
CA GLN A 97 2.22 16.66 1.26
C GLN A 97 2.08 15.24 0.71
N MET A 98 2.80 14.28 1.31
CA MET A 98 2.64 12.87 0.97
C MET A 98 1.21 12.38 1.22
N ALA A 99 0.61 12.66 2.38
CA ALA A 99 -0.76 12.26 2.69
C ALA A 99 -1.77 12.87 1.71
N GLU A 100 -1.59 14.13 1.29
CA GLU A 100 -2.46 14.81 0.32
C GLU A 100 -2.41 14.14 -1.07
N ARG A 101 -1.21 13.84 -1.61
CA ARG A 101 -1.11 13.13 -2.90
C ARG A 101 -1.64 11.70 -2.82
N LEU A 102 -1.45 11.02 -1.69
CA LEU A 102 -1.98 9.67 -1.47
C LEU A 102 -3.51 9.67 -1.36
N MET A 103 -4.12 10.67 -0.74
CA MET A 103 -5.57 10.85 -0.73
C MET A 103 -6.12 10.99 -2.14
N LYS A 104 -5.46 11.79 -2.98
CA LYS A 104 -5.82 11.95 -4.41
C LYS A 104 -5.70 10.63 -5.15
N ALA A 105 -4.55 9.93 -5.03
CA ALA A 105 -4.33 8.63 -5.66
C ALA A 105 -5.41 7.61 -5.28
N LEU A 106 -5.72 7.51 -3.99
CA LEU A 106 -6.72 6.56 -3.49
C LEU A 106 -8.14 6.93 -3.99
N SER A 107 -8.46 8.23 -4.08
CA SER A 107 -9.72 8.71 -4.66
C SER A 107 -9.86 8.35 -6.14
N GLU A 108 -8.79 8.50 -6.92
CA GLU A 108 -8.76 8.14 -8.35
C GLU A 108 -8.91 6.63 -8.54
N ILE A 109 -8.18 5.82 -7.76
CA ILE A 109 -8.31 4.37 -7.75
C ILE A 109 -9.74 3.95 -7.42
N PHE A 110 -10.31 4.50 -6.36
CA PHE A 110 -11.67 4.18 -5.93
C PHE A 110 -12.71 4.56 -6.99
N ALA A 111 -12.58 5.75 -7.59
CA ALA A 111 -13.46 6.18 -8.68
C ALA A 111 -13.35 5.25 -9.90
N HIS A 112 -12.14 4.83 -10.28
CA HIS A 112 -11.91 3.88 -11.37
C HIS A 112 -12.55 2.52 -11.06
N MET A 113 -12.40 2.02 -9.83
CA MET A 113 -13.04 0.77 -9.40
C MET A 113 -14.56 0.86 -9.49
N MET A 114 -15.16 1.94 -9.00
CA MET A 114 -16.60 2.17 -9.05
C MET A 114 -17.12 2.22 -10.49
N GLN A 115 -16.48 2.99 -11.37
CA GLN A 115 -16.86 3.14 -12.78
C GLN A 115 -16.80 1.82 -13.53
N ASN A 116 -15.84 0.95 -13.21
CA ASN A 116 -15.63 -0.33 -13.88
C ASN A 116 -16.24 -1.51 -13.12
N ARG A 117 -17.01 -1.27 -12.06
CA ARG A 117 -17.63 -2.31 -11.22
C ARG A 117 -16.63 -3.31 -10.65
N ILE A 118 -15.45 -2.83 -10.29
CA ILE A 118 -14.41 -3.62 -9.66
C ILE A 118 -14.63 -3.56 -8.15
N THR A 119 -14.82 -4.72 -7.53
CA THR A 119 -15.11 -4.83 -6.08
C THR A 119 -13.88 -5.18 -5.25
N SER A 120 -12.80 -5.67 -5.88
CA SER A 120 -11.55 -5.96 -5.20
C SER A 120 -10.35 -5.57 -6.05
N ALA A 121 -9.34 -4.98 -5.43
CA ALA A 121 -8.10 -4.59 -6.09
C ALA A 121 -6.90 -4.80 -5.15
N ALA A 122 -5.73 -4.96 -5.77
CA ALA A 122 -4.46 -4.86 -5.06
C ALA A 122 -3.78 -3.53 -5.41
N VAL A 123 -3.14 -2.93 -4.42
CA VAL A 123 -2.26 -1.77 -4.59
C VAL A 123 -0.87 -2.16 -4.12
N VAL A 124 0.08 -2.22 -5.04
CA VAL A 124 1.47 -2.55 -4.74
C VAL A 124 2.27 -1.26 -4.65
N THR A 125 2.76 -0.97 -3.45
CA THR A 125 3.43 0.27 -3.14
C THR A 125 4.54 0.09 -2.09
N HIS A 126 4.84 1.07 -1.27
CA HIS A 126 5.97 1.12 -0.35
C HIS A 126 5.52 1.12 1.11
N GLY A 127 6.43 0.71 2.00
CA GLY A 127 6.15 0.66 3.43
C GLY A 127 5.73 2.00 4.01
N GLY A 128 6.42 3.09 3.67
CA GLY A 128 6.08 4.44 4.12
C GLY A 128 4.72 4.91 3.61
N VAL A 129 4.38 4.58 2.37
CA VAL A 129 3.06 4.87 1.78
C VAL A 129 1.95 4.14 2.54
N ILE A 130 2.12 2.82 2.79
CA ILE A 130 1.14 2.03 3.53
C ILE A 130 0.94 2.59 4.94
N MET A 131 2.02 2.81 5.68
CA MET A 131 1.94 3.38 7.03
C MET A 131 1.24 4.74 7.05
N THR A 132 1.54 5.62 6.09
CA THR A 132 0.89 6.93 5.96
C THR A 132 -0.60 6.80 5.68
N LEU A 133 -1.00 5.94 4.72
CA LEU A 133 -2.41 5.68 4.41
C LEU A 133 -3.18 5.16 5.61
N LEU A 134 -2.62 4.15 6.31
CA LEU A 134 -3.27 3.55 7.48
C LEU A 134 -3.42 4.56 8.64
N THR A 135 -2.40 5.39 8.87
CA THR A 135 -2.42 6.40 9.93
C THR A 135 -3.38 7.54 9.62
N ALA A 136 -3.32 8.08 8.39
CA ALA A 136 -4.11 9.25 8.01
C ALA A 136 -5.60 8.92 7.84
N PHE A 137 -5.92 7.80 7.19
CA PHE A 137 -7.28 7.51 6.71
C PHE A 137 -7.90 6.23 7.32
N GLY A 138 -7.09 5.37 7.96
CA GLY A 138 -7.54 4.08 8.47
C GLY A 138 -8.25 4.14 9.82
N TYR A 139 -9.15 3.18 10.06
CA TYR A 139 -9.72 2.84 11.36
C TYR A 139 -9.47 1.36 11.65
N PRO A 140 -9.11 0.98 12.90
CA PRO A 140 -8.93 1.86 14.08
C PRO A 140 -7.72 2.79 13.93
N LYS A 141 -7.80 3.97 14.55
CA LYS A 141 -6.69 4.94 14.55
C LYS A 141 -5.52 4.40 15.38
N ARG A 142 -4.33 4.50 14.78
CA ARG A 142 -3.05 4.18 15.44
C ARG A 142 -1.97 5.15 14.97
N GLU A 143 -0.93 5.30 15.77
CA GLU A 143 0.23 6.11 15.42
C GLU A 143 1.05 5.46 14.29
N LEU A 144 1.78 6.27 13.52
CA LEU A 144 2.57 5.83 12.36
C LEU A 144 3.53 4.68 12.69
N GLY A 145 4.26 4.77 13.81
CA GLY A 145 5.24 3.77 14.23
C GLY A 145 4.65 2.45 14.75
N SER A 146 3.32 2.37 14.91
CA SER A 146 2.65 1.14 15.37
C SER A 146 2.31 0.18 14.23
N TRP A 147 2.50 0.59 12.97
CA TRP A 147 2.27 -0.24 11.80
C TRP A 147 3.53 -1.00 11.41
N SER A 148 3.41 -2.29 11.18
CA SER A 148 4.50 -3.12 10.65
C SER A 148 4.22 -3.46 9.19
N VAL A 149 5.16 -3.13 8.31
CA VAL A 149 5.06 -3.45 6.88
C VAL A 149 6.34 -4.15 6.44
N GLU A 150 6.24 -5.46 6.28
CA GLU A 150 7.32 -6.29 5.74
C GLU A 150 7.20 -6.41 4.21
N ASN A 151 8.28 -6.83 3.55
CA ASN A 151 8.28 -7.05 2.10
C ASN A 151 7.25 -8.10 1.69
N GLY A 152 6.47 -7.80 0.65
CA GLY A 152 5.42 -8.69 0.17
C GLY A 152 4.20 -8.83 1.08
N LYS A 153 4.20 -8.16 2.24
CA LYS A 153 3.08 -8.15 3.18
C LYS A 153 2.40 -6.78 3.22
N GLY A 154 1.21 -6.74 3.77
CA GLY A 154 0.44 -5.50 3.89
C GLY A 154 -0.89 -5.70 4.60
N TYR A 155 -1.90 -4.92 4.19
CA TYR A 155 -3.20 -4.86 4.85
C TYR A 155 -4.34 -4.91 3.85
N THR A 156 -5.43 -5.54 4.26
CA THR A 156 -6.71 -5.46 3.59
C THR A 156 -7.49 -4.30 4.21
N ILE A 157 -7.98 -3.40 3.37
CA ILE A 157 -8.85 -2.30 3.78
C ILE A 157 -10.21 -2.41 3.11
N LEU A 158 -11.24 -1.96 3.82
CA LEU A 158 -12.60 -1.90 3.31
C LEU A 158 -12.98 -0.42 3.12
N MET A 159 -13.38 -0.08 1.90
CA MET A 159 -13.84 1.25 1.53
C MET A 159 -15.30 1.20 1.10
N SER A 160 -16.10 2.15 1.58
CA SER A 160 -17.43 2.41 1.04
C SER A 160 -17.51 3.85 0.53
N PRO A 161 -18.41 4.15 -0.44
CA PRO A 161 -18.63 5.52 -0.89
C PRO A 161 -18.95 6.47 0.26
N GLN A 162 -19.77 6.04 1.22
CA GLN A 162 -20.15 6.84 2.38
C GLN A 162 -18.95 7.20 3.26
N MET A 163 -18.09 6.22 3.58
CA MET A 163 -16.91 6.47 4.41
C MET A 163 -15.90 7.37 3.68
N TRP A 164 -15.62 7.06 2.42
CA TRP A 164 -14.60 7.80 1.68
C TRP A 164 -15.03 9.22 1.31
N MET A 165 -16.24 9.40 0.78
CA MET A 165 -16.74 10.70 0.35
C MET A 165 -17.06 11.64 1.50
N ARG A 166 -17.44 11.11 2.68
CA ARG A 166 -17.78 11.94 3.84
C ARG A 166 -16.55 12.29 4.67
N ASP A 167 -15.71 11.28 4.99
CA ASP A 167 -14.69 11.41 6.00
C ASP A 167 -13.27 11.09 5.48
N ASN A 168 -13.11 10.77 4.19
CA ASN A 168 -11.86 10.23 3.61
C ASN A 168 -11.29 9.12 4.50
N SER A 169 -12.13 8.14 4.85
CA SER A 169 -11.74 7.06 5.76
C SER A 169 -12.06 5.69 5.19
N PHE A 170 -11.36 4.68 5.71
CA PHE A 170 -11.59 3.27 5.42
C PHE A 170 -11.36 2.43 6.68
N GLU A 171 -11.91 1.23 6.69
CA GLU A 171 -11.68 0.25 7.74
C GLU A 171 -10.46 -0.61 7.44
N ILE A 172 -9.58 -0.79 8.41
CA ILE A 172 -8.47 -1.73 8.35
C ILE A 172 -9.00 -3.07 8.84
N TYR A 173 -9.11 -4.03 7.91
CA TYR A 173 -9.83 -5.27 8.14
C TYR A 173 -8.91 -6.41 8.57
N ASP A 174 -7.83 -6.65 7.83
CA ASP A 174 -6.94 -7.79 8.06
C ASP A 174 -5.54 -7.51 7.49
N THR A 175 -4.61 -8.41 7.76
CA THR A 175 -3.30 -8.45 7.11
C THR A 175 -3.34 -9.29 5.85
N VAL A 176 -2.37 -9.07 4.95
CA VAL A 176 -2.22 -9.83 3.71
C VAL A 176 -0.74 -10.17 3.48
N PRO A 177 -0.37 -11.36 2.97
CA PRO A 177 -1.22 -12.49 2.63
C PRO A 177 -1.73 -13.25 3.86
N SER A 178 -2.78 -14.04 3.67
CA SER A 178 -3.36 -14.89 4.72
C SER A 178 -2.66 -16.24 4.77
N MET A 179 -2.65 -16.90 5.94
CA MET A 179 -2.20 -18.29 6.04
C MET A 179 -3.04 -19.18 5.12
N LEU A 180 -2.39 -20.12 4.44
CA LEU A 180 -3.09 -21.21 3.74
C LEU A 180 -3.71 -22.12 4.82
N GLU A 181 -4.98 -21.91 5.13
CA GLU A 181 -5.73 -22.84 5.96
C GLU A 181 -6.37 -23.90 5.06
N GLU A 182 -6.06 -25.17 5.31
CA GLU A 182 -6.73 -26.28 4.64
C GLU A 182 -8.24 -26.23 4.96
N GLY A 183 -9.05 -25.79 3.99
CA GLY A 183 -10.51 -25.85 4.03
C GLY A 183 -11.24 -24.58 4.41
N ASP A 184 -10.58 -23.47 4.62
CA ASP A 184 -11.26 -22.19 4.88
C ASP A 184 -11.59 -21.43 3.59
N ASN A 185 -12.81 -21.65 3.11
CA ASN A 185 -13.39 -20.95 1.94
C ASN A 185 -13.84 -19.51 2.24
N ARG A 186 -13.25 -18.82 3.25
CA ARG A 186 -13.62 -17.44 3.63
C ARG A 186 -13.49 -16.44 2.47
N TRP A 187 -12.79 -16.82 1.42
CA TRP A 187 -12.57 -15.98 0.22
C TRP A 187 -13.17 -16.58 -1.07
N ASP A 188 -14.06 -17.56 -0.97
CA ASP A 188 -14.85 -17.95 -2.11
C ASP A 188 -15.76 -16.76 -2.49
N THR A 189 -15.38 -16.08 -3.58
CA THR A 189 -16.15 -14.95 -4.14
C THR A 189 -17.60 -15.32 -4.47
N ARG A 190 -17.96 -16.60 -4.44
CA ARG A 190 -19.33 -17.08 -4.58
C ARG A 190 -20.14 -17.00 -3.29
N SER A 191 -19.48 -16.93 -2.10
CA SER A 191 -20.19 -16.71 -0.83
C SER A 191 -20.52 -15.23 -0.59
N TRP A 192 -19.97 -14.31 -1.38
CA TRP A 192 -20.27 -12.89 -1.40
C TRP A 192 -21.26 -12.51 -2.52
N ALA A 193 -22.00 -13.46 -3.04
CA ALA A 193 -23.22 -13.15 -3.76
C ALA A 193 -24.23 -12.60 -2.74
N MET A 194 -23.99 -11.38 -2.29
CA MET A 194 -25.01 -10.56 -1.67
C MET A 194 -26.16 -10.46 -2.66
N ASP A 195 -27.37 -10.69 -2.17
CA ASP A 195 -28.59 -10.49 -2.94
C ASP A 195 -28.53 -9.13 -3.63
N LEU A 196 -28.85 -9.08 -4.90
CA LEU A 196 -28.83 -7.87 -5.73
C LEU A 196 -29.73 -6.73 -5.19
N GLU A 197 -30.47 -6.96 -4.13
CA GLU A 197 -31.30 -5.98 -3.42
C GLU A 197 -30.53 -5.13 -2.41
N ASP A 198 -29.34 -5.56 -1.96
CA ASP A 198 -28.45 -4.78 -1.04
C ASP A 198 -27.37 -3.97 -1.75
N LEU A 199 -27.55 -3.63 -3.02
CA LEU A 199 -26.62 -2.88 -3.87
C LEU A 199 -26.31 -1.43 -3.40
N GLU A 200 -26.87 -0.96 -2.31
CA GLU A 200 -26.48 0.31 -1.69
C GLU A 200 -25.17 0.24 -0.87
N TYR A 201 -24.63 -0.99 -0.64
CA TYR A 201 -23.43 -1.23 0.15
C TYR A 201 -22.33 -1.95 -0.63
N VAL A 202 -21.86 -1.39 -1.72
CA VAL A 202 -20.65 -1.94 -2.36
C VAL A 202 -19.44 -1.49 -1.56
N GLN A 203 -18.98 -2.33 -0.63
CA GLN A 203 -17.65 -2.19 -0.04
C GLN A 203 -16.61 -2.68 -1.03
N SER A 204 -15.73 -1.80 -1.46
CA SER A 204 -14.55 -2.18 -2.24
C SER A 204 -13.44 -2.62 -1.30
N THR A 205 -12.91 -3.82 -1.53
CA THR A 205 -11.75 -4.31 -0.79
C THR A 205 -10.49 -3.91 -1.52
N LEU A 206 -9.64 -3.15 -0.87
CA LEU A 206 -8.37 -2.69 -1.39
C LEU A 206 -7.22 -3.29 -0.55
N LYS A 207 -6.22 -3.83 -1.22
CA LYS A 207 -5.10 -4.52 -0.58
C LYS A 207 -3.81 -3.77 -0.84
N LEU A 208 -3.21 -3.28 0.24
CA LEU A 208 -1.98 -2.51 0.21
C LEU A 208 -0.79 -3.44 0.45
N LEU A 209 0.04 -3.62 -0.55
CA LEU A 209 1.22 -4.50 -0.52
C LEU A 209 2.51 -3.68 -0.56
N GLY A 210 3.34 -3.87 0.44
CA GLY A 210 4.65 -3.23 0.54
C GLY A 210 5.71 -3.90 -0.33
N SER A 211 6.58 -3.11 -0.91
CA SER A 211 7.74 -3.56 -1.67
C SER A 211 8.96 -2.71 -1.33
N LYS A 212 10.08 -3.36 -1.01
CA LYS A 212 11.39 -2.71 -0.83
C LYS A 212 12.32 -3.04 -1.98
N GLY A 213 13.04 -2.01 -2.46
CA GLY A 213 14.20 -2.21 -3.32
C GLY A 213 15.42 -2.65 -2.52
N THR A 214 16.43 -3.17 -3.18
CA THR A 214 17.72 -3.45 -2.58
C THR A 214 18.37 -2.15 -2.09
N THR A 215 18.67 -2.07 -0.81
CA THR A 215 19.77 -1.21 -0.36
C THR A 215 21.05 -1.96 -0.70
N GLY A 216 21.76 -1.55 -1.74
CA GLY A 216 23.09 -2.07 -2.01
C GLY A 216 24.00 -1.74 -0.83
N THR A 217 24.65 -2.74 -0.31
CA THR A 217 25.86 -2.61 0.52
C THR A 217 27.00 -2.08 -0.30
#